data_2e6031212abc3134f9142f9d1c220288
#
_entry.id   2e6031212abc3134f9142f9d1c220288
#
_cell.length_a   1.000
_cell.length_b   1.000
_cell.length_c   1.000
_cell.angle_alpha   90.00
_cell.angle_beta   90.00
_cell.angle_gamma   90.00
#
_symmetry.space_group_name_H-M   'P 1'
#
loop_
_entity.id
_entity.type
_entity.pdbx_description
1 polymer ?
#
loop_
_entity_poly.entity_id
_entity_poly.type
_entity_poly.pdbx_seq_one_letter_code
_entity_poly.pdbx_strand_id
1 'polypeptide(L)' 'MSDAATSSIEQRLTELETRLTFLDGTVQSLDATVAGHDRLLLELRRELVRLRETLNGMQAAGQDARDEPPPPHY' A
#
# COMPACT_ATOMS: atom_id res chain seq x y z
N MET A 1 -29.12 44.92 15.14
CA MET A 1 -28.11 44.76 14.14
C MET A 1 -27.02 43.76 14.54
N SER A 2 -26.58 43.75 15.80
CA SER A 2 -25.63 42.76 16.26
C SER A 2 -26.15 41.33 16.19
N ASP A 3 -27.45 41.11 16.33
CA ASP A 3 -28.03 39.76 16.26
C ASP A 3 -28.02 39.18 14.86
N ALA A 4 -28.23 40.00 13.82
CA ALA A 4 -28.12 39.53 12.43
C ALA A 4 -26.71 39.17 12.04
N ALA A 5 -25.71 39.98 12.46
CA ALA A 5 -24.32 39.69 12.25
C ALA A 5 -23.85 38.46 13.00
N THR A 6 -24.29 38.31 14.26
CA THR A 6 -23.99 37.14 15.10
C THR A 6 -24.59 35.87 14.49
N SER A 7 -25.84 35.94 14.02
CA SER A 7 -26.50 34.80 13.34
C SER A 7 -25.77 34.40 12.06
N SER A 8 -25.28 35.36 11.27
CA SER A 8 -24.50 35.08 10.06
C SER A 8 -23.17 34.42 10.40
N ILE A 9 -22.50 34.87 11.45
CA ILE A 9 -21.24 34.25 11.91
C ILE A 9 -21.49 32.83 12.42
N GLU A 10 -22.56 32.62 13.18
CA GLU A 10 -22.94 31.31 13.67
C GLU A 10 -23.24 30.34 12.51
N GLN A 11 -23.93 30.79 11.49
CA GLN A 11 -24.19 30.00 10.29
C GLN A 11 -22.89 29.60 9.58
N ARG A 12 -21.96 30.54 9.45
CA ARG A 12 -20.66 30.30 8.83
C ARG A 12 -19.84 29.30 9.63
N LEU A 13 -19.85 29.44 10.94
CA LEU A 13 -19.17 28.50 11.84
C LEU A 13 -19.75 27.10 11.72
N THR A 14 -21.06 26.98 11.66
CA THR A 14 -21.74 25.69 11.49
C THR A 14 -21.37 25.04 10.16
N GLU A 15 -21.34 25.81 9.07
CA GLU A 15 -20.89 25.33 7.76
C GLU A 15 -19.44 24.85 7.79
N LEU A 16 -18.57 25.63 8.44
CA LEU A 16 -17.15 25.27 8.58
C LEU A 16 -16.97 24.02 9.42
N GLU A 17 -17.71 23.88 10.51
CA GLU A 17 -17.70 22.68 11.34
C GLU A 17 -18.13 21.45 10.55
N THR A 18 -19.19 21.59 9.74
CA THR A 18 -19.68 20.51 8.89
C THR A 18 -18.63 20.09 7.87
N ARG A 19 -18.00 21.05 7.21
CA ARG A 19 -16.93 20.79 6.24
C ARG A 19 -15.72 20.15 6.91
N LEU A 20 -15.36 20.65 8.08
CA LEU A 20 -14.21 20.12 8.84
C LEU A 20 -14.45 18.67 9.26
N THR A 21 -15.65 18.36 9.74
CA THR A 21 -16.04 17.00 10.09
C THR A 21 -15.97 16.06 8.88
N PHE A 22 -16.44 16.53 7.73
CA PHE A 22 -16.37 15.77 6.48
C PHE A 22 -14.91 15.53 6.08
N LEU A 23 -14.09 16.57 6.12
CA LEU A 23 -12.66 16.47 5.78
C LEU A 23 -11.91 15.55 6.74
N ASP A 24 -12.20 15.63 8.03
CA ASP A 24 -11.60 14.75 9.03
C ASP A 24 -11.92 13.28 8.73
N GLY A 25 -13.18 12.98 8.41
CA GLY A 25 -13.58 11.63 7.98
C GLY A 25 -12.87 11.18 6.72
N THR A 26 -12.68 12.07 5.75
CA THR A 26 -11.94 11.78 4.51
C THR A 26 -10.48 11.50 4.80
N VAL A 27 -9.84 12.28 5.66
CA VAL A 27 -8.44 12.05 6.07
C VAL A 27 -8.30 10.71 6.76
N GLN A 28 -9.19 10.36 7.66
CA GLN A 28 -9.19 9.06 8.34
C GLN A 28 -9.31 7.91 7.35
N SER A 29 -10.19 8.04 6.35
CA SER A 29 -10.33 7.04 5.29
C SER A 29 -9.06 6.92 4.45
N LEU A 30 -8.43 8.04 4.11
CA LEU A 30 -7.18 8.06 3.36
C LEU A 30 -6.06 7.41 4.17
N ASP A 31 -5.95 7.70 5.46
CA ASP A 31 -4.98 7.08 6.34
C ASP A 31 -5.12 5.56 6.36
N ALA A 32 -6.35 5.06 6.46
CA ALA A 32 -6.62 3.64 6.41
C ALA A 32 -6.25 3.02 5.06
N THR A 33 -6.53 3.73 3.97
CA THR A 33 -6.19 3.30 2.61
C THR A 33 -4.68 3.23 2.42
N VAL A 34 -3.95 4.25 2.87
CA VAL A 34 -2.48 4.29 2.80
C VAL A 34 -1.88 3.14 3.62
N ALA A 35 -2.37 2.91 4.82
CA ALA A 35 -1.92 1.79 5.65
C ALA A 35 -2.17 0.43 4.96
N GLY A 36 -3.30 0.28 4.29
CA GLY A 36 -3.62 -0.92 3.49
C GLY A 36 -2.66 -1.09 2.31
N HIS A 37 -2.34 0.00 1.62
CA HIS A 37 -1.36 -0.01 0.53
C HIS A 37 0.04 -0.38 1.03
N ASP A 38 0.46 0.12 2.17
CA ASP A 38 1.76 -0.20 2.75
C ASP A 38 1.87 -1.70 3.06
N ARG A 39 0.81 -2.29 3.62
CA ARG A 39 0.76 -3.73 3.86
C ARG A 39 0.84 -4.52 2.56
N LEU A 40 0.09 -4.11 1.56
CA LEU A 40 0.11 -4.77 0.24
C LEU A 40 1.48 -4.69 -0.41
N LEU A 41 2.13 -3.52 -0.35
CA LEU A 41 3.49 -3.35 -0.86
C LEU A 41 4.48 -4.27 -0.14
N LEU A 42 4.36 -4.42 1.15
CA LEU A 42 5.21 -5.31 1.93
C LEU A 42 5.00 -6.77 1.52
N GLU A 43 3.76 -7.19 1.32
CA GLU A 43 3.43 -8.53 0.83
C GLU A 43 4.00 -8.78 -0.56
N LEU A 44 3.85 -7.80 -1.46
CA LEU A 44 4.40 -7.89 -2.81
C LEU A 44 5.92 -7.99 -2.81
N ARG A 45 6.60 -7.23 -1.97
CA ARG A 45 8.06 -7.32 -1.81
C ARG A 45 8.48 -8.71 -1.35
N ARG A 46 7.78 -9.28 -0.39
CA ARG A 46 8.03 -10.65 0.08
C ARG A 46 7.85 -11.67 -1.02
N GLU A 47 6.79 -11.54 -1.81
CA GLU A 47 6.56 -12.41 -2.96
C GLU A 47 7.65 -12.28 -4.02
N LEU A 48 8.10 -11.06 -4.31
CA LEU A 48 9.21 -10.83 -5.23
C LEU A 48 10.51 -11.48 -4.76
N VAL A 49 10.81 -11.40 -3.47
CA VAL A 49 11.99 -12.06 -2.89
C VAL A 49 11.88 -13.57 -3.05
N ARG A 50 10.73 -14.15 -2.76
CA ARG A 50 10.49 -15.60 -2.95
C ARG A 50 10.67 -16.01 -4.40
N LEU A 51 10.12 -15.23 -5.33
CA LEU A 51 10.26 -15.52 -6.75
C LEU A 51 11.72 -15.46 -7.20
N ARG A 52 12.47 -14.46 -6.75
CA ARG A 52 13.90 -14.35 -7.03
C ARG A 52 14.68 -15.54 -6.49
N GLU A 53 14.39 -15.94 -5.27
CA GLU A 53 15.04 -17.11 -4.65
C GLU A 53 14.70 -18.39 -5.41
N THR A 54 13.45 -18.54 -5.81
CA THR A 54 13.00 -19.68 -6.61
C THR A 54 13.70 -19.71 -7.97
N LEU A 55 13.76 -18.58 -8.66
CA LEU A 55 14.44 -18.46 -9.95
C LEU A 55 15.94 -18.74 -9.82
N ASN A 56 16.59 -18.19 -8.82
CA ASN A 56 17.99 -18.43 -8.57
C ASN A 56 18.27 -19.91 -8.26
N GLY A 57 17.39 -20.55 -7.49
CA GLY A 57 17.46 -21.97 -7.21
C GLY A 57 17.29 -22.82 -8.47
N MET A 58 16.35 -22.46 -9.34
CA MET A 58 16.13 -23.15 -10.61
C MET A 58 17.32 -22.97 -11.56
N GLN A 59 17.87 -21.76 -11.64
CA GLN A 59 19.05 -21.49 -12.47
C GLN A 59 20.27 -22.24 -11.95
N ALA A 60 20.49 -22.26 -10.64
CA ALA A 60 21.58 -23.02 -10.03
C ALA A 60 21.43 -24.52 -10.30
N ALA A 61 20.23 -25.08 -10.14
CA ALA A 61 19.93 -26.47 -10.45
C ALA A 61 20.14 -26.79 -11.93
N GLY A 62 19.69 -25.89 -12.82
CA GLY A 62 19.92 -26.03 -14.26
C GLY A 62 21.38 -25.96 -14.63
N GLN A 63 22.16 -25.11 -13.98
CA GLN A 63 23.58 -24.96 -14.17
C GLN A 63 24.34 -26.19 -13.67
N ASP A 64 24.00 -26.71 -12.51
CA ASP A 64 24.59 -27.94 -11.96
C ASP A 64 24.30 -29.13 -12.86
N ALA A 65 23.08 -29.23 -13.40
CA ALA A 65 22.70 -30.27 -14.35
C ALA A 65 23.50 -30.17 -15.66
N ARG A 66 23.86 -28.97 -16.10
CA ARG A 66 24.68 -28.75 -17.30
C ARG A 66 26.15 -29.04 -17.04
N ASP A 67 26.63 -28.79 -15.84
CA ASP A 67 28.00 -29.02 -15.45
C ASP A 67 28.26 -30.48 -15.09
N GLU A 68 27.25 -31.27 -14.84
CA GLU A 68 27.37 -32.69 -14.61
C GLU A 68 27.87 -33.39 -15.90
N PRO A 69 28.93 -34.19 -15.83
CA PRO A 69 29.37 -34.95 -16.98
C PRO A 69 28.27 -35.92 -17.44
N PRO A 70 28.09 -36.11 -18.75
CA PRO A 70 27.09 -37.05 -19.22
C PRO A 70 27.36 -38.46 -18.69
N PRO A 71 26.31 -39.23 -18.36
CA PRO A 71 26.50 -40.58 -17.88
C PRO A 71 27.27 -41.40 -18.94
N PRO A 72 28.21 -42.26 -18.52
CA PRO A 72 28.97 -43.06 -19.46
C PRO A 72 27.99 -43.96 -20.26
N HIS A 73 28.16 -43.95 -21.56
CA HIS A 73 27.45 -44.86 -22.44
C HIS A 73 28.09 -46.24 -22.41
N TYR A 74 27.32 -47.20 -22.02
CA TYR A 74 27.69 -48.61 -22.09
C TYR A 74 27.08 -49.30 -23.26
#